data_358c3b8f784f61ebf6b5f44f4e6e7eef
#
_entry.id   358c3b8f784f61ebf6b5f44f4e6e7eef
#
_cell.length_a   1.000
_cell.length_b   1.000
_cell.length_c   1.000
_cell.angle_alpha   90.00
_cell.angle_beta   90.00
_cell.angle_gamma   90.00
#
_symmetry.space_group_name_H-M   'P 1'
#
loop_
_entity.id
_entity.type
_entity.pdbx_description
1 polymer ?
#
loop_
_entity_poly.entity_id
_entity_poly.type
_entity_poly.pdbx_seq_one_letter_code
_entity_poly.pdbx_strand_id
1 'polypeptide(L)'
;MSVLTYLLTLIEMIPGTFWGVIIGGFFTLGGIIFTNRAHDRRMQVQLADDRKLQNREREMALRKDVYLAAAEAASAGLLAVGRFANLDIPHDKLTEGYLDRAPSITKVHIIANEETVRAVSNFSIGLNAAFLRLAVKRFQLVAQKQSIEFLRVQFDMFLKENSRTLELIKQYNIEGLADQRRWDVLHQNFEFERARGERVRQEADTLDTSLIPRHLQFLEDVYNEMITLGRLLTPPLISIRKELDFPIDEAEFRRISEEAITRQVESLKEFMRDLQSLIAAQRAAAGEPPPVPDS
;
A
#
# COMPACT_ATOMS: atom_id res chain seq x y z
N MET A 1 -26.20 -3.23 -7.13
CA MET A 1 -24.76 -3.03 -6.83
C MET A 1 -24.63 -1.63 -6.29
N SER A 2 -24.21 -1.47 -5.05
CA SER A 2 -24.08 -0.14 -4.44
C SER A 2 -22.93 0.62 -5.11
N VAL A 3 -23.06 1.93 -5.21
CA VAL A 3 -22.03 2.88 -5.69
C VAL A 3 -20.71 2.65 -4.95
N LEU A 4 -20.79 2.23 -3.70
CA LEU A 4 -19.67 1.93 -2.82
C LEU A 4 -18.85 0.70 -3.26
N THR A 5 -19.51 -0.35 -3.76
CA THR A 5 -18.82 -1.54 -4.30
C THR A 5 -17.96 -1.16 -5.51
N TYR A 6 -18.44 -0.20 -6.31
CA TYR A 6 -17.71 0.30 -7.47
C TYR A 6 -16.50 1.16 -7.08
N LEU A 7 -16.59 1.95 -5.98
CA LEU A 7 -15.49 2.77 -5.46
C LEU A 7 -14.38 1.92 -4.82
N LEU A 8 -14.75 0.89 -4.08
CA LEU A 8 -13.78 -0.05 -3.53
C LEU A 8 -13.06 -0.81 -4.65
N THR A 9 -13.77 -1.22 -5.70
CA THR A 9 -13.14 -1.81 -6.91
C THR A 9 -12.24 -0.82 -7.65
N LEU A 10 -12.54 0.48 -7.65
CA LEU A 10 -11.64 1.50 -8.24
C LEU A 10 -10.36 1.69 -7.42
N ILE A 11 -10.45 1.65 -6.09
CA ILE A 11 -9.28 1.70 -5.19
C ILE A 11 -8.49 0.37 -5.27
N GLU A 12 -9.16 -0.76 -5.44
CA GLU A 12 -8.56 -2.06 -5.73
C GLU A 12 -7.92 -2.12 -7.13
N MET A 13 -8.44 -1.35 -8.08
CA MET A 13 -7.88 -1.17 -9.43
C MET A 13 -6.71 -0.19 -9.50
N ILE A 14 -6.26 0.43 -8.38
CA ILE A 14 -4.94 1.06 -8.40
C ILE A 14 -3.94 -0.07 -8.63
N PRO A 15 -3.50 -0.27 -9.89
CA PRO A 15 -2.69 -1.44 -10.20
C PRO A 15 -1.45 -1.39 -9.33
N GLY A 16 -1.01 -2.53 -8.82
CA GLY A 16 0.33 -2.65 -8.22
C GLY A 16 1.42 -2.08 -9.13
N THR A 17 1.13 -1.96 -10.44
CA THR A 17 1.91 -1.23 -11.45
C THR A 17 2.01 0.27 -11.21
N PHE A 18 1.01 0.94 -10.60
CA PHE A 18 1.11 2.37 -10.26
C PHE A 18 2.19 2.60 -9.20
N TRP A 19 2.21 1.76 -8.17
CA TRP A 19 3.26 1.76 -7.16
C TRP A 19 4.62 1.33 -7.75
N GLY A 20 4.60 0.37 -8.70
CA GLY A 20 5.76 -0.05 -9.47
C GLY A 20 6.37 1.09 -10.31
N VAL A 21 5.56 1.94 -10.92
CA VAL A 21 6.01 3.10 -11.72
C VAL A 21 6.62 4.18 -10.83
N ILE A 22 6.02 4.48 -9.68
CA ILE A 22 6.57 5.46 -8.71
C ILE A 22 7.92 4.97 -8.18
N ILE A 23 8.01 3.72 -7.76
CA ILE A 23 9.24 3.13 -7.23
C ILE A 23 10.24 2.87 -8.35
N GLY A 24 9.78 2.42 -9.51
CA GLY A 24 10.60 2.23 -10.71
C GLY A 24 11.25 3.54 -11.18
N GLY A 25 10.56 4.68 -11.05
CA GLY A 25 11.10 6.02 -11.31
C GLY A 25 12.29 6.36 -10.41
N PHE A 26 12.23 6.04 -9.12
CA PHE A 26 13.36 6.21 -8.18
C PHE A 26 14.55 5.35 -8.54
N PHE A 27 14.30 4.10 -8.96
CA PHE A 27 15.37 3.15 -9.27
C PHE A 27 15.93 3.31 -10.69
N THR A 28 15.11 3.77 -11.63
CA THR A 28 15.59 4.07 -13.00
C THR A 28 16.56 5.25 -12.96
N LEU A 29 16.31 6.28 -12.16
CA LEU A 29 17.26 7.39 -11.93
C LEU A 29 18.52 6.90 -11.19
N GLY A 30 18.39 6.06 -10.17
CA GLY A 30 19.52 5.43 -9.46
C GLY A 30 20.32 4.48 -10.34
N GLY A 31 19.63 3.64 -11.12
CA GLY A 31 20.22 2.63 -12.00
C GLY A 31 20.93 3.21 -13.24
N ILE A 32 20.34 4.21 -13.91
CA ILE A 32 20.91 4.86 -15.10
C ILE A 32 22.19 5.64 -14.76
N ILE A 33 22.23 6.26 -13.57
CA ILE A 33 23.43 6.95 -13.09
C ILE A 33 24.52 5.94 -12.72
N PHE A 34 24.13 4.71 -12.31
CA PHE A 34 25.07 3.65 -11.91
C PHE A 34 25.78 2.96 -13.09
N THR A 35 25.10 2.81 -14.23
CA THR A 35 25.59 1.98 -15.34
C THR A 35 26.45 2.71 -16.39
N ASN A 36 26.31 4.00 -16.58
CA ASN A 36 26.85 4.63 -17.79
C ASN A 36 28.19 5.36 -17.70
N ARG A 37 28.83 5.47 -16.54
CA ARG A 37 30.13 6.19 -16.42
C ARG A 37 31.32 5.38 -15.90
N ALA A 38 31.18 4.09 -15.68
CA ALA A 38 32.24 3.26 -15.10
C ALA A 38 33.32 2.80 -16.10
N HIS A 39 33.13 3.02 -17.39
CA HIS A 39 33.96 2.34 -18.42
C HIS A 39 35.18 3.12 -18.93
N ASP A 40 35.29 4.42 -18.83
CA ASP A 40 36.21 5.17 -19.68
C ASP A 40 37.52 5.71 -19.07
N ARG A 41 37.80 5.53 -17.79
CA ARG A 41 39.04 6.11 -17.20
C ARG A 41 40.09 5.13 -16.65
N ARG A 42 39.95 3.84 -16.83
CA ARG A 42 40.82 2.85 -16.16
C ARG A 42 42.00 2.33 -16.95
N MET A 43 42.35 2.83 -18.08
CA MET A 43 43.40 2.23 -18.93
C MET A 43 44.82 2.80 -18.76
N GLN A 44 45.13 3.69 -17.85
CA GLN A 44 46.44 4.37 -17.85
C GLN A 44 47.33 4.24 -16.61
N VAL A 45 46.98 3.45 -15.62
CA VAL A 45 47.92 3.23 -14.49
C VAL A 45 48.06 1.71 -14.24
N GLN A 46 48.57 1.02 -15.18
CA GLN A 46 49.02 -0.37 -15.00
C GLN A 46 50.55 -0.40 -14.83
N LEU A 47 51.00 -1.16 -13.87
CA LEU A 47 52.29 -1.86 -13.83
C LEU A 47 53.15 -1.79 -12.55
N ALA A 48 52.69 -1.25 -11.45
CA ALA A 48 53.60 -1.26 -10.29
C ALA A 48 53.09 -1.98 -9.01
N ASP A 49 51.83 -2.41 -8.92
CA ASP A 49 51.34 -3.01 -7.65
C ASP A 49 50.22 -4.08 -7.86
N ASP A 50 50.46 -5.04 -8.74
CA ASP A 50 49.47 -6.06 -9.11
C ASP A 50 48.84 -6.83 -7.93
N ARG A 51 49.57 -7.06 -6.86
CA ARG A 51 49.01 -7.76 -5.70
C ARG A 51 48.12 -6.88 -4.84
N LYS A 52 48.49 -5.64 -4.64
CA LYS A 52 47.63 -4.67 -3.86
C LYS A 52 46.45 -4.27 -4.69
N LEU A 53 46.61 -4.13 -6.01
CA LEU A 53 45.50 -3.86 -6.93
C LEU A 53 44.48 -5.00 -6.90
N GLN A 54 44.94 -6.24 -7.04
CA GLN A 54 44.04 -7.40 -6.98
C GLN A 54 43.25 -7.54 -5.66
N ASN A 55 43.89 -7.26 -4.54
CA ASN A 55 43.23 -7.29 -3.26
C ASN A 55 42.20 -6.15 -3.15
N ARG A 56 42.55 -4.96 -3.63
CA ARG A 56 41.65 -3.80 -3.66
C ARG A 56 40.48 -4.02 -4.62
N GLU A 57 40.72 -4.61 -5.78
CA GLU A 57 39.68 -4.98 -6.73
C GLU A 57 38.71 -6.03 -6.15
N ARG A 58 39.23 -7.05 -5.44
CA ARG A 58 38.39 -8.04 -4.75
C ARG A 58 37.54 -7.41 -3.64
N GLU A 59 38.13 -6.53 -2.86
CA GLU A 59 37.42 -5.81 -1.81
C GLU A 59 36.34 -4.91 -2.40
N MET A 60 36.66 -4.17 -3.47
CA MET A 60 35.67 -3.32 -4.15
C MET A 60 34.56 -4.13 -4.82
N ALA A 61 34.86 -5.27 -5.41
CA ALA A 61 33.88 -6.19 -5.95
C ALA A 61 32.93 -6.71 -4.86
N LEU A 62 33.49 -7.15 -3.73
CA LEU A 62 32.69 -7.60 -2.58
C LEU A 62 31.79 -6.48 -2.02
N ARG A 63 32.32 -5.28 -1.85
CA ARG A 63 31.54 -4.11 -1.41
C ARG A 63 30.41 -3.79 -2.37
N LYS A 64 30.71 -3.80 -3.68
CA LYS A 64 29.72 -3.55 -4.72
C LYS A 64 28.56 -4.55 -4.64
N ASP A 65 28.85 -5.84 -4.53
CA ASP A 65 27.83 -6.90 -4.47
C ASP A 65 26.94 -6.74 -3.23
N VAL A 66 27.54 -6.45 -2.06
CA VAL A 66 26.77 -6.23 -0.82
C VAL A 66 25.92 -4.98 -0.91
N TYR A 67 26.44 -3.88 -1.49
CA TYR A 67 25.68 -2.63 -1.62
C TYR A 67 24.53 -2.75 -2.62
N LEU A 68 24.72 -3.49 -3.72
CA LEU A 68 23.64 -3.77 -4.66
C LEU A 68 22.52 -4.59 -3.99
N ALA A 69 22.91 -5.66 -3.28
CA ALA A 69 21.93 -6.47 -2.56
C ALA A 69 21.19 -5.67 -1.46
N ALA A 70 21.87 -4.76 -0.78
CA ALA A 70 21.24 -3.86 0.21
C ALA A 70 20.30 -2.85 -0.45
N ALA A 71 20.66 -2.33 -1.63
CA ALA A 71 19.78 -1.45 -2.41
C ALA A 71 18.51 -2.17 -2.90
N GLU A 72 18.64 -3.42 -3.33
CA GLU A 72 17.50 -4.27 -3.67
C GLU A 72 16.59 -4.53 -2.47
N ALA A 73 17.19 -4.77 -1.29
CA ALA A 73 16.44 -4.95 -0.06
C ALA A 73 15.70 -3.65 0.36
N ALA A 74 16.34 -2.49 0.22
CA ALA A 74 15.72 -1.20 0.46
C ALA A 74 14.53 -0.96 -0.47
N SER A 75 14.69 -1.31 -1.75
CA SER A 75 13.62 -1.26 -2.76
C SER A 75 12.43 -2.14 -2.40
N ALA A 76 12.72 -3.39 -2.03
CA ALA A 76 11.69 -4.33 -1.60
C ALA A 76 10.96 -3.82 -0.34
N GLY A 77 11.68 -3.16 0.57
CA GLY A 77 11.10 -2.52 1.74
C GLY A 77 10.13 -1.38 1.38
N LEU A 78 10.51 -0.50 0.47
CA LEU A 78 9.62 0.57 -0.02
C LEU A 78 8.38 0.00 -0.73
N LEU A 79 8.55 -1.04 -1.57
CA LEU A 79 7.43 -1.74 -2.19
C LEU A 79 6.47 -2.33 -1.14
N ALA A 80 7.04 -2.93 -0.08
CA ALA A 80 6.26 -3.47 1.01
C ALA A 80 5.43 -2.38 1.72
N VAL A 81 6.00 -1.18 1.95
CA VAL A 81 5.25 -0.02 2.48
C VAL A 81 4.07 0.33 1.57
N GLY A 82 4.28 0.40 0.25
CA GLY A 82 3.20 0.67 -0.71
C GLY A 82 2.06 -0.36 -0.67
N ARG A 83 2.36 -1.65 -0.38
CA ARG A 83 1.35 -2.71 -0.28
C ARG A 83 0.37 -2.52 0.88
N PHE A 84 0.74 -1.76 1.91
CA PHE A 84 -0.18 -1.46 3.02
C PHE A 84 -1.44 -0.72 2.56
N ALA A 85 -1.36 0.04 1.48
CA ALA A 85 -2.48 0.76 0.88
C ALA A 85 -3.63 -0.16 0.45
N ASN A 86 -3.32 -1.38 0.05
CA ASN A 86 -4.32 -2.37 -0.36
C ASN A 86 -4.78 -3.20 0.85
N LEU A 87 -6.05 -3.03 1.24
CA LEU A 87 -6.64 -3.74 2.38
C LEU A 87 -6.91 -5.23 2.11
N ASP A 88 -6.90 -5.67 0.84
CA ASP A 88 -7.16 -7.07 0.47
C ASP A 88 -5.95 -7.97 0.60
N ILE A 89 -4.75 -7.38 0.60
CA ILE A 89 -3.53 -8.17 0.77
C ILE A 89 -3.50 -8.75 2.19
N PRO A 90 -3.37 -10.07 2.37
CA PRO A 90 -3.21 -10.68 3.70
C PRO A 90 -1.99 -10.11 4.44
N HIS A 91 -2.08 -10.02 5.76
CA HIS A 91 -1.04 -9.36 6.58
C HIS A 91 0.34 -10.00 6.41
N ASP A 92 0.41 -11.32 6.32
CA ASP A 92 1.63 -12.10 6.10
C ASP A 92 2.28 -11.85 4.72
N LYS A 93 1.50 -11.37 3.75
CA LYS A 93 1.97 -11.06 2.40
C LYS A 93 2.48 -9.63 2.21
N LEU A 94 2.25 -8.73 3.16
CA LEU A 94 2.64 -7.33 3.05
C LEU A 94 4.15 -7.15 2.89
N THR A 95 4.93 -7.87 3.70
CA THR A 95 6.39 -7.78 3.74
C THR A 95 7.08 -8.89 2.95
N GLU A 96 6.32 -9.69 2.19
CA GLU A 96 6.88 -10.74 1.33
C GLU A 96 7.89 -10.16 0.34
N GLY A 97 9.02 -10.84 0.18
CA GLY A 97 10.14 -10.40 -0.65
C GLY A 97 11.05 -9.35 -0.01
N TYR A 98 10.60 -8.59 1.00
CA TYR A 98 11.48 -7.76 1.81
C TYR A 98 12.20 -8.59 2.88
N LEU A 99 11.47 -9.41 3.63
CA LEU A 99 12.05 -10.23 4.72
C LEU A 99 13.16 -11.14 4.22
N ASP A 100 13.02 -11.69 3.02
CA ASP A 100 14.04 -12.55 2.39
C ASP A 100 15.32 -11.77 2.06
N ARG A 101 15.22 -10.46 1.76
CA ARG A 101 16.32 -9.59 1.38
C ARG A 101 16.89 -8.77 2.53
N ALA A 102 16.13 -8.57 3.61
CA ALA A 102 16.54 -7.77 4.76
C ALA A 102 17.92 -8.15 5.34
N PRO A 103 18.36 -9.43 5.36
CA PRO A 103 19.71 -9.79 5.80
C PRO A 103 20.83 -9.13 5.00
N SER A 104 20.57 -8.73 3.74
CA SER A 104 21.56 -8.02 2.91
C SER A 104 21.89 -6.64 3.47
N ILE A 105 20.94 -5.98 4.14
CA ILE A 105 21.18 -4.69 4.83
C ILE A 105 22.18 -4.88 5.99
N THR A 106 22.06 -5.99 6.73
CA THR A 106 22.96 -6.30 7.84
C THR A 106 24.41 -6.53 7.36
N LYS A 107 24.59 -7.09 6.13
CA LYS A 107 25.94 -7.29 5.56
C LYS A 107 26.69 -5.96 5.33
N VAL A 108 25.96 -4.85 5.12
CA VAL A 108 26.58 -3.51 5.00
C VAL A 108 27.34 -3.15 6.26
N HIS A 109 26.85 -3.51 7.43
CA HIS A 109 27.51 -3.22 8.72
C HIS A 109 28.87 -3.91 8.88
N ILE A 110 29.15 -4.95 8.10
CA ILE A 110 30.41 -5.70 8.16
C ILE A 110 31.51 -5.03 7.32
N ILE A 111 31.13 -4.40 6.19
CA ILE A 111 32.10 -3.97 5.18
C ILE A 111 32.15 -2.47 4.97
N ALA A 112 31.10 -1.74 5.40
CA ALA A 112 30.98 -0.31 5.19
C ALA A 112 31.72 0.50 6.27
N ASN A 113 32.06 1.74 5.92
CA ASN A 113 32.55 2.72 6.86
C ASN A 113 31.42 3.19 7.83
N GLU A 114 31.80 3.92 8.89
CA GLU A 114 30.87 4.39 9.91
C GLU A 114 29.78 5.31 9.35
N GLU A 115 30.10 6.16 8.37
CA GLU A 115 29.12 7.08 7.76
C GLU A 115 28.03 6.31 7.05
N THR A 116 28.42 5.31 6.24
CA THR A 116 27.49 4.44 5.49
C THR A 116 26.67 3.57 6.45
N VAL A 117 27.31 2.97 7.46
CA VAL A 117 26.61 2.18 8.49
C VAL A 117 25.53 3.03 9.18
N ARG A 118 25.86 4.25 9.58
CA ARG A 118 24.92 5.18 10.23
C ARG A 118 23.76 5.55 9.32
N ALA A 119 24.04 5.86 8.05
CA ALA A 119 23.04 6.23 7.08
C ALA A 119 22.07 5.06 6.78
N VAL A 120 22.61 3.85 6.57
CA VAL A 120 21.82 2.64 6.33
C VAL A 120 21.00 2.25 7.55
N SER A 121 21.57 2.38 8.77
CA SER A 121 20.84 2.13 10.01
C SER A 121 19.65 3.08 10.18
N ASN A 122 19.84 4.37 9.91
CA ASN A 122 18.76 5.36 10.00
C ASN A 122 17.61 5.04 9.03
N PHE A 123 17.94 4.66 7.80
CA PHE A 123 16.93 4.21 6.84
C PHE A 123 16.19 2.96 7.34
N SER A 124 16.91 1.95 7.84
CA SER A 124 16.32 0.71 8.34
C SER A 124 15.42 0.92 9.54
N ILE A 125 15.83 1.78 10.47
CA ILE A 125 15.01 2.17 11.64
C ILE A 125 13.73 2.89 11.15
N GLY A 126 13.89 3.84 10.21
CA GLY A 126 12.77 4.55 9.62
C GLY A 126 11.77 3.60 8.94
N LEU A 127 12.27 2.64 8.17
CA LEU A 127 11.46 1.63 7.48
C LEU A 127 10.67 0.75 8.47
N ASN A 128 11.35 0.24 9.51
CA ASN A 128 10.68 -0.56 10.53
C ASN A 128 9.63 0.25 11.30
N ALA A 129 9.93 1.51 11.62
CA ALA A 129 8.97 2.40 12.27
C ALA A 129 7.75 2.68 11.37
N ALA A 130 7.94 2.85 10.05
CA ALA A 130 6.86 3.00 9.09
C ALA A 130 5.96 1.75 9.06
N PHE A 131 6.54 0.55 8.99
CA PHE A 131 5.79 -0.70 9.05
C PHE A 131 4.92 -0.80 10.29
N LEU A 132 5.46 -0.47 11.46
CA LEU A 132 4.70 -0.53 12.71
C LEU A 132 3.54 0.48 12.73
N ARG A 133 3.80 1.74 12.35
CA ARG A 133 2.75 2.77 12.30
C ARG A 133 1.62 2.39 11.34
N LEU A 134 1.97 1.93 10.15
CA LEU A 134 1.00 1.54 9.13
C LEU A 134 0.25 0.26 9.52
N ALA A 135 0.91 -0.72 10.14
CA ALA A 135 0.26 -1.95 10.59
C ALA A 135 -0.86 -1.67 11.59
N VAL A 136 -0.63 -0.78 12.57
CA VAL A 136 -1.65 -0.41 13.57
C VAL A 136 -2.86 0.25 12.91
N LYS A 137 -2.64 1.23 12.02
CA LYS A 137 -3.73 1.92 11.31
C LYS A 137 -4.51 0.98 10.40
N ARG A 138 -3.78 0.16 9.63
CA ARG A 138 -4.36 -0.82 8.71
C ARG A 138 -5.23 -1.84 9.42
N PHE A 139 -4.80 -2.34 10.59
CA PHE A 139 -5.55 -3.33 11.36
C PHE A 139 -6.99 -2.89 11.62
N GLN A 140 -7.19 -1.62 11.99
CA GLN A 140 -8.53 -1.08 12.24
C GLN A 140 -9.40 -1.04 10.97
N LEU A 141 -8.81 -0.68 9.82
CA LEU A 141 -9.52 -0.62 8.55
C LEU A 141 -9.90 -2.02 8.04
N VAL A 142 -8.98 -2.98 8.15
CA VAL A 142 -9.23 -4.38 7.77
C VAL A 142 -10.32 -4.99 8.66
N ALA A 143 -10.28 -4.75 9.97
CA ALA A 143 -11.32 -5.21 10.88
C ALA A 143 -12.70 -4.63 10.53
N GLN A 144 -12.76 -3.32 10.21
CA GLN A 144 -14.01 -2.69 9.76
C GLN A 144 -14.49 -3.28 8.43
N LYS A 145 -13.61 -3.49 7.45
CA LYS A 145 -13.93 -4.14 6.17
C LYS A 145 -14.50 -5.55 6.38
N GLN A 146 -13.88 -6.36 7.23
CA GLN A 146 -14.37 -7.69 7.57
C GLN A 146 -15.75 -7.66 8.24
N SER A 147 -16.00 -6.68 9.11
CA SER A 147 -17.32 -6.50 9.71
C SER A 147 -18.40 -6.18 8.66
N ILE A 148 -18.08 -5.34 7.68
CA ILE A 148 -18.98 -5.04 6.56
C ILE A 148 -19.27 -6.29 5.74
N GLU A 149 -18.25 -7.07 5.40
CA GLU A 149 -18.39 -8.33 4.66
C GLU A 149 -19.28 -9.33 5.41
N PHE A 150 -19.07 -9.46 6.72
CA PHE A 150 -19.88 -10.31 7.58
C PHE A 150 -21.37 -9.87 7.59
N LEU A 151 -21.64 -8.58 7.73
CA LEU A 151 -23.01 -8.05 7.67
C LEU A 151 -23.66 -8.28 6.30
N ARG A 152 -22.92 -8.14 5.23
CA ARG A 152 -23.42 -8.44 3.86
C ARG A 152 -23.80 -9.91 3.70
N VAL A 153 -22.98 -10.82 4.22
CA VAL A 153 -23.31 -12.26 4.24
C VAL A 153 -24.57 -12.53 5.06
N GLN A 154 -24.71 -11.88 6.23
CA GLN A 154 -25.94 -12.00 7.03
C GLN A 154 -27.16 -11.48 6.28
N PHE A 155 -27.04 -10.34 5.61
CA PHE A 155 -28.13 -9.77 4.80
C PHE A 155 -28.57 -10.74 3.70
N ASP A 156 -27.65 -11.36 2.99
CA ASP A 156 -27.94 -12.37 1.98
C ASP A 156 -28.68 -13.60 2.56
N MET A 157 -28.36 -13.99 3.79
CA MET A 157 -29.09 -15.06 4.48
C MET A 157 -30.53 -14.65 4.76
N PHE A 158 -30.77 -13.42 5.25
CA PHE A 158 -32.13 -12.91 5.48
C PHE A 158 -32.92 -12.77 4.19
N LEU A 159 -32.31 -12.36 3.09
CA LEU A 159 -32.97 -12.33 1.78
C LEU A 159 -33.41 -13.71 1.31
N LYS A 160 -32.60 -14.74 1.53
CA LYS A 160 -32.97 -16.13 1.18
C LYS A 160 -34.14 -16.64 2.01
N GLU A 161 -34.11 -16.42 3.36
CA GLU A 161 -35.21 -16.84 4.21
C GLU A 161 -36.50 -16.06 3.90
N ASN A 162 -36.41 -14.76 3.65
CA ASN A 162 -37.55 -13.94 3.24
C ASN A 162 -38.15 -14.44 1.93
N SER A 163 -37.33 -14.78 0.93
CA SER A 163 -37.76 -15.37 -0.34
C SER A 163 -38.49 -16.69 -0.12
N ARG A 164 -37.98 -17.55 0.77
CA ARG A 164 -38.61 -18.83 1.12
C ARG A 164 -39.97 -18.64 1.78
N THR A 165 -40.06 -17.69 2.72
CA THR A 165 -41.33 -17.38 3.39
C THR A 165 -42.34 -16.82 2.40
N LEU A 166 -41.90 -15.99 1.43
CA LEU A 166 -42.74 -15.48 0.36
C LEU A 166 -43.28 -16.59 -0.55
N GLU A 167 -42.50 -17.62 -0.86
CA GLU A 167 -42.94 -18.77 -1.58
C GLU A 167 -44.04 -19.56 -0.84
N LEU A 168 -43.86 -19.73 0.50
CA LEU A 168 -44.87 -20.34 1.35
C LEU A 168 -46.18 -19.53 1.39
N ILE A 169 -46.08 -18.21 1.42
CA ILE A 169 -47.26 -17.31 1.33
C ILE A 169 -47.98 -17.47 -0.04
N LYS A 170 -47.21 -17.52 -1.12
CA LYS A 170 -47.79 -17.74 -2.47
C LYS A 170 -48.49 -19.09 -2.54
N GLN A 171 -47.87 -20.15 -2.05
CA GLN A 171 -48.45 -21.47 -2.02
C GLN A 171 -49.75 -21.50 -1.19
N TYR A 172 -49.75 -20.91 0.00
CA TYR A 172 -50.93 -20.77 0.83
C TYR A 172 -52.09 -20.11 0.08
N ASN A 173 -51.82 -19.03 -0.66
CA ASN A 173 -52.82 -18.33 -1.46
C ASN A 173 -53.37 -19.19 -2.62
N ILE A 174 -52.52 -19.98 -3.29
CA ILE A 174 -52.89 -20.88 -4.39
C ILE A 174 -53.76 -22.01 -3.87
N GLU A 175 -53.45 -22.56 -2.70
CA GLU A 175 -54.20 -23.65 -2.07
C GLU A 175 -55.59 -23.21 -1.58
N GLY A 176 -55.88 -21.90 -1.50
CA GLY A 176 -57.17 -21.34 -1.07
C GLY A 176 -57.51 -21.67 0.38
N LEU A 177 -56.49 -21.89 1.24
CA LEU A 177 -56.67 -22.27 2.61
C LEU A 177 -57.27 -21.11 3.43
N ALA A 178 -58.31 -21.43 4.29
CA ALA A 178 -58.95 -20.44 5.20
C ALA A 178 -58.39 -20.49 6.62
N ASP A 179 -57.14 -20.88 6.82
CA ASP A 179 -56.49 -20.95 8.13
C ASP A 179 -55.82 -19.61 8.47
N GLN A 180 -56.56 -18.72 9.16
CA GLN A 180 -56.09 -17.41 9.56
C GLN A 180 -54.84 -17.49 10.45
N ARG A 181 -54.76 -18.48 11.34
CA ARG A 181 -53.59 -18.63 12.24
C ARG A 181 -52.32 -18.93 11.48
N ARG A 182 -52.38 -19.77 10.47
CA ARG A 182 -51.23 -20.09 9.58
C ARG A 182 -50.84 -18.85 8.77
N TRP A 183 -51.80 -18.10 8.28
CA TRP A 183 -51.58 -16.84 7.57
C TRP A 183 -50.83 -15.83 8.44
N ASP A 184 -51.29 -15.59 9.68
CA ASP A 184 -50.70 -14.64 10.62
C ASP A 184 -49.24 -15.02 10.94
N VAL A 185 -48.95 -16.30 11.15
CA VAL A 185 -47.55 -16.79 11.38
C VAL A 185 -46.68 -16.55 10.18
N LEU A 186 -47.13 -16.85 8.96
CA LEU A 186 -46.36 -16.63 7.75
C LEU A 186 -46.07 -15.14 7.53
N HIS A 187 -47.05 -14.30 7.74
CA HIS A 187 -46.93 -12.86 7.57
C HIS A 187 -46.01 -12.24 8.65
N GLN A 188 -46.15 -12.65 9.90
CA GLN A 188 -45.28 -12.23 10.98
C GLN A 188 -43.81 -12.64 10.74
N ASN A 189 -43.57 -13.83 10.28
CA ASN A 189 -42.21 -14.29 9.93
C ASN A 189 -41.63 -13.46 8.78
N PHE A 190 -42.43 -13.22 7.72
CA PHE A 190 -41.99 -12.37 6.61
C PHE A 190 -41.59 -10.98 7.05
N GLU A 191 -42.43 -10.29 7.84
CA GLU A 191 -42.14 -8.95 8.33
C GLU A 191 -40.94 -8.94 9.30
N PHE A 192 -40.78 -9.97 10.13
CA PHE A 192 -39.66 -10.10 11.05
C PHE A 192 -38.34 -10.23 10.27
N GLU A 193 -38.25 -11.16 9.31
CA GLU A 193 -37.03 -11.38 8.52
C GLU A 193 -36.71 -10.15 7.65
N ARG A 194 -37.72 -9.51 7.07
CA ARG A 194 -37.57 -8.29 6.30
C ARG A 194 -37.00 -7.15 7.16
N ALA A 195 -37.60 -6.90 8.34
CA ALA A 195 -37.17 -5.84 9.23
C ALA A 195 -35.74 -6.08 9.77
N ARG A 196 -35.39 -7.35 9.98
CA ARG A 196 -34.05 -7.73 10.44
C ARG A 196 -33.02 -7.57 9.32
N GLY A 197 -33.33 -8.01 8.11
CA GLY A 197 -32.50 -7.81 6.94
C GLY A 197 -32.23 -6.33 6.67
N GLU A 198 -33.27 -5.49 6.74
CA GLU A 198 -33.12 -4.04 6.53
C GLU A 198 -32.21 -3.38 7.56
N ARG A 199 -32.29 -3.76 8.85
CA ARG A 199 -31.38 -3.26 9.88
C ARG A 199 -29.92 -3.64 9.62
N VAL A 200 -29.68 -4.90 9.27
CA VAL A 200 -28.33 -5.39 8.94
C VAL A 200 -27.76 -4.67 7.71
N ARG A 201 -28.59 -4.43 6.71
CA ARG A 201 -28.21 -3.64 5.54
C ARG A 201 -27.82 -2.21 5.90
N GLN A 202 -28.64 -1.52 6.69
CA GLN A 202 -28.37 -0.15 7.14
C GLN A 202 -27.09 -0.05 7.96
N GLU A 203 -26.83 -1.03 8.84
CA GLU A 203 -25.59 -1.11 9.60
C GLU A 203 -24.37 -1.28 8.67
N ALA A 204 -24.45 -2.21 7.70
CA ALA A 204 -23.39 -2.41 6.72
C ALA A 204 -23.15 -1.14 5.89
N ASP A 205 -24.20 -0.47 5.41
CA ASP A 205 -24.09 0.75 4.61
C ASP A 205 -23.49 1.92 5.44
N THR A 206 -23.81 2.00 6.72
CA THR A 206 -23.24 3.01 7.64
C THR A 206 -21.74 2.79 7.84
N LEU A 207 -21.32 1.54 8.12
CA LEU A 207 -19.92 1.20 8.28
C LEU A 207 -19.13 1.42 6.97
N ASP A 208 -19.71 1.05 5.85
CA ASP A 208 -19.11 1.19 4.53
C ASP A 208 -18.90 2.68 4.17
N THR A 209 -19.92 3.53 4.43
CA THR A 209 -19.81 4.98 4.22
C THR A 209 -18.71 5.60 5.08
N SER A 210 -18.51 5.12 6.31
CA SER A 210 -17.47 5.60 7.22
C SER A 210 -16.07 5.06 6.89
N LEU A 211 -15.96 3.93 6.18
CA LEU A 211 -14.69 3.32 5.80
C LEU A 211 -13.95 4.15 4.75
N ILE A 212 -14.66 4.74 3.78
CA ILE A 212 -14.07 5.47 2.66
C ILE A 212 -13.15 6.60 3.10
N PRO A 213 -13.61 7.61 3.88
CA PRO A 213 -12.74 8.71 4.27
C PRO A 213 -11.55 8.25 5.11
N ARG A 214 -11.73 7.23 5.96
CA ARG A 214 -10.65 6.65 6.76
C ARG A 214 -9.63 5.93 5.90
N HIS A 215 -10.07 5.23 4.85
CA HIS A 215 -9.17 4.58 3.90
C HIS A 215 -8.40 5.61 3.05
N LEU A 216 -9.05 6.69 2.61
CA LEU A 216 -8.38 7.80 1.91
C LEU A 216 -7.30 8.44 2.79
N GLN A 217 -7.59 8.71 4.05
CA GLN A 217 -6.61 9.21 5.00
C GLN A 217 -5.44 8.24 5.19
N PHE A 218 -5.73 6.95 5.23
CA PHE A 218 -4.69 5.92 5.33
C PHE A 218 -3.81 5.83 4.08
N LEU A 219 -4.37 6.01 2.89
CA LEU A 219 -3.60 6.11 1.64
C LEU A 219 -2.63 7.30 1.69
N GLU A 220 -3.08 8.44 2.21
CA GLU A 220 -2.21 9.60 2.43
C GLU A 220 -1.10 9.31 3.44
N ASP A 221 -1.41 8.63 4.54
CA ASP A 221 -0.42 8.19 5.52
C ASP A 221 0.65 7.28 4.90
N VAL A 222 0.24 6.25 4.15
CA VAL A 222 1.18 5.35 3.44
C VAL A 222 2.11 6.13 2.54
N TYR A 223 1.57 7.08 1.82
CA TYR A 223 2.35 7.89 0.91
C TYR A 223 3.33 8.83 1.63
N ASN A 224 2.91 9.46 2.70
CA ASN A 224 3.78 10.31 3.52
C ASN A 224 4.95 9.51 4.12
N GLU A 225 4.71 8.26 4.51
CA GLU A 225 5.79 7.34 4.93
C GLU A 225 6.74 7.04 3.77
N MET A 226 6.24 6.81 2.56
CA MET A 226 7.08 6.58 1.38
C MET A 226 7.96 7.80 1.04
N ILE A 227 7.41 9.01 1.12
CA ILE A 227 8.17 10.27 0.94
C ILE A 227 9.29 10.36 1.97
N THR A 228 8.95 10.13 3.24
CA THR A 228 9.90 10.19 4.35
C THR A 228 11.03 9.18 4.16
N LEU A 229 10.70 7.95 3.77
CA LEU A 229 11.67 6.89 3.47
C LEU A 229 12.51 7.21 2.24
N GLY A 230 11.93 7.83 1.22
CA GLY A 230 12.67 8.30 0.04
C GLY A 230 13.77 9.31 0.42
N ARG A 231 13.45 10.25 1.32
CA ARG A 231 14.45 11.19 1.88
C ARG A 231 15.51 10.49 2.73
N LEU A 232 15.11 9.50 3.54
CA LEU A 232 16.05 8.71 4.34
C LEU A 232 16.94 7.79 3.50
N LEU A 233 16.54 7.45 2.28
CA LEU A 233 17.35 6.63 1.35
C LEU A 233 18.47 7.43 0.68
N THR A 234 18.34 8.74 0.52
CA THR A 234 19.33 9.60 -0.16
C THR A 234 20.72 9.56 0.51
N PRO A 235 20.87 9.73 1.84
CA PRO A 235 22.19 9.66 2.49
C PRO A 235 22.92 8.32 2.30
N PRO A 236 22.30 7.14 2.48
CA PRO A 236 22.91 5.86 2.15
C PRO A 236 23.47 5.78 0.74
N LEU A 237 22.70 6.25 -0.25
CA LEU A 237 23.14 6.22 -1.66
C LEU A 237 24.35 7.11 -1.92
N ILE A 238 24.42 8.28 -1.27
CA ILE A 238 25.57 9.18 -1.35
C ILE A 238 26.81 8.53 -0.74
N SER A 239 26.69 8.01 0.48
CA SER A 239 27.82 7.42 1.20
C SER A 239 28.35 6.15 0.51
N ILE A 240 27.48 5.29 -0.01
CA ILE A 240 27.84 4.11 -0.80
C ILE A 240 28.59 4.52 -2.07
N ARG A 241 28.16 5.55 -2.79
CA ARG A 241 28.86 6.03 -3.99
C ARG A 241 30.26 6.52 -3.68
N LYS A 242 30.44 7.24 -2.56
CA LYS A 242 31.76 7.68 -2.09
C LYS A 242 32.67 6.48 -1.79
N GLU A 243 32.16 5.47 -1.10
CA GLU A 243 32.95 4.28 -0.77
C GLU A 243 33.36 3.44 -2.00
N LEU A 244 32.57 3.50 -3.05
CA LEU A 244 32.87 2.82 -4.32
C LEU A 244 33.70 3.69 -5.29
N ASP A 245 34.26 4.80 -4.82
CA ASP A 245 35.04 5.76 -5.61
C ASP A 245 34.31 6.26 -6.87
N PHE A 246 32.94 6.30 -6.84
CA PHE A 246 32.17 6.90 -7.92
C PHE A 246 32.11 8.43 -7.73
N PRO A 247 32.41 9.19 -8.80
CA PRO A 247 32.30 10.64 -8.73
C PRO A 247 30.85 11.03 -8.41
N ILE A 248 30.67 11.87 -7.42
CA ILE A 248 29.37 12.37 -7.01
C ILE A 248 29.47 13.86 -6.68
N ASP A 249 28.61 14.65 -7.27
CA ASP A 249 28.24 15.95 -6.74
C ASP A 249 27.07 15.76 -5.77
N GLU A 250 27.35 15.84 -4.48
CA GLU A 250 26.35 15.61 -3.45
C GLU A 250 25.22 16.64 -3.48
N ALA A 251 25.54 17.91 -3.74
CA ALA A 251 24.55 18.98 -3.78
C ALA A 251 23.58 18.74 -4.93
N GLU A 252 24.11 18.41 -6.10
CA GLU A 252 23.30 18.10 -7.29
C GLU A 252 22.50 16.80 -7.11
N PHE A 253 23.08 15.76 -6.51
CA PHE A 253 22.35 14.53 -6.24
C PHE A 253 21.18 14.74 -5.27
N ARG A 254 21.39 15.53 -4.20
CA ARG A 254 20.32 15.90 -3.25
C ARG A 254 19.23 16.71 -3.93
N ARG A 255 19.61 17.68 -4.78
CA ARG A 255 18.68 18.49 -5.54
C ARG A 255 17.79 17.63 -6.44
N ILE A 256 18.39 16.74 -7.24
CA ILE A 256 17.66 15.82 -8.13
C ILE A 256 16.71 14.92 -7.33
N SER A 257 17.19 14.38 -6.19
CA SER A 257 16.37 13.53 -5.33
C SER A 257 15.16 14.29 -4.76
N GLU A 258 15.35 15.52 -4.28
CA GLU A 258 14.26 16.33 -3.72
C GLU A 258 13.28 16.79 -4.80
N GLU A 259 13.77 17.14 -6.01
CA GLU A 259 12.89 17.46 -7.14
C GLU A 259 12.03 16.25 -7.54
N ALA A 260 12.60 15.04 -7.57
CA ALA A 260 11.86 13.83 -7.87
C ALA A 260 10.77 13.57 -6.81
N ILE A 261 11.10 13.75 -5.53
CA ILE A 261 10.15 13.64 -4.43
C ILE A 261 9.04 14.69 -4.56
N THR A 262 9.40 15.94 -4.84
CA THR A 262 8.43 17.04 -5.00
C THR A 262 7.43 16.74 -6.10
N ARG A 263 7.89 16.31 -7.28
CA ARG A 263 7.00 15.93 -8.39
C ARG A 263 6.06 14.78 -8.02
N GLN A 264 6.54 13.82 -7.24
CA GLN A 264 5.69 12.72 -6.77
C GLN A 264 4.62 13.22 -5.79
N VAL A 265 4.97 14.15 -4.88
CA VAL A 265 4.02 14.79 -3.97
C VAL A 265 2.92 15.52 -4.77
N GLU A 266 3.30 16.26 -5.81
CA GLU A 266 2.35 16.97 -6.68
C GLU A 266 1.40 16.00 -7.39
N SER A 267 1.94 14.94 -8.01
CA SER A 267 1.13 13.91 -8.69
C SER A 267 0.16 13.21 -7.74
N LEU A 268 0.56 12.95 -6.49
CA LEU A 268 -0.38 12.39 -5.52
C LEU A 268 -1.49 13.38 -5.17
N LYS A 269 -1.15 14.63 -4.89
CA LYS A 269 -2.16 15.64 -4.54
C LYS A 269 -3.20 15.79 -5.65
N GLU A 270 -2.77 15.72 -6.91
CA GLU A 270 -3.69 15.69 -8.06
C GLU A 270 -4.55 14.43 -8.03
N PHE A 271 -3.95 13.26 -7.90
CA PHE A 271 -4.68 11.99 -7.82
C PHE A 271 -5.70 11.97 -6.67
N MET A 272 -5.31 12.40 -5.46
CA MET A 272 -6.21 12.44 -4.30
C MET A 272 -7.38 13.41 -4.52
N ARG A 273 -7.13 14.56 -5.17
CA ARG A 273 -8.16 15.53 -5.53
C ARG A 273 -9.16 14.94 -6.53
N ASP A 274 -8.65 14.27 -7.57
CA ASP A 274 -9.47 13.64 -8.59
C ASP A 274 -10.32 12.51 -7.97
N LEU A 275 -9.72 11.70 -7.12
CA LEU A 275 -10.42 10.64 -6.41
C LEU A 275 -11.54 11.20 -5.50
N GLN A 276 -11.27 12.26 -4.75
CA GLN A 276 -12.27 12.93 -3.92
C GLN A 276 -13.41 13.51 -4.78
N SER A 277 -13.10 14.10 -5.93
CA SER A 277 -14.10 14.62 -6.85
C SER A 277 -14.99 13.53 -7.44
N LEU A 278 -14.42 12.38 -7.80
CA LEU A 278 -15.15 11.20 -8.27
C LEU A 278 -16.09 10.65 -7.18
N ILE A 279 -15.60 10.55 -5.95
CA ILE A 279 -16.42 10.12 -4.80
C ILE A 279 -17.59 11.08 -4.57
N ALA A 280 -17.34 12.39 -4.62
CA ALA A 280 -18.37 13.40 -4.46
C ALA A 280 -19.42 13.35 -5.57
N ALA A 281 -18.99 13.19 -6.83
CA ALA A 281 -19.88 13.06 -7.98
C ALA A 281 -20.76 11.81 -7.89
N GLN A 282 -20.23 10.68 -7.44
CA GLN A 282 -21.00 9.44 -7.28
C GLN A 282 -22.01 9.54 -6.12
N ARG A 283 -21.66 10.17 -5.00
CA ARG A 283 -22.60 10.42 -3.90
C ARG A 283 -23.75 11.32 -4.35
N ALA A 284 -23.44 12.37 -5.09
CA ALA A 284 -24.44 13.25 -5.66
C ALA A 284 -25.40 12.51 -6.62
N ALA A 285 -24.87 11.62 -7.45
CA ALA A 285 -25.67 10.79 -8.36
C ALA A 285 -26.54 9.75 -7.61
N ALA A 286 -26.09 9.30 -6.42
CA ALA A 286 -26.85 8.41 -5.54
C ALA A 286 -27.89 9.14 -4.66
N GLY A 287 -27.96 10.48 -4.71
CA GLY A 287 -28.86 11.29 -3.89
C GLY A 287 -28.48 11.33 -2.39
N GLU A 288 -27.23 10.99 -2.05
CA GLU A 288 -26.74 11.04 -0.68
C GLU A 288 -26.37 12.49 -0.28
N PRO A 289 -26.76 12.95 0.93
CA PRO A 289 -26.37 14.28 1.40
C PRO A 289 -24.83 14.36 1.58
N PRO A 290 -24.25 15.56 1.42
CA PRO A 290 -22.81 15.76 1.62
C PRO A 290 -22.42 15.37 3.05
N PRO A 291 -21.22 14.84 3.28
CA PRO A 291 -20.74 14.49 4.61
C PRO A 291 -20.73 15.72 5.50
N VAL A 292 -21.30 15.58 6.71
CA VAL A 292 -21.22 16.64 7.73
C VAL A 292 -19.73 16.76 8.11
N PRO A 293 -19.14 17.97 8.05
CA PRO A 293 -17.76 18.15 8.47
C PRO A 293 -17.65 17.81 9.97
N ASP A 294 -16.72 16.95 10.32
CA ASP A 294 -16.39 16.63 11.70
C ASP A 294 -16.01 17.93 12.43
N SER A 295 -16.77 18.25 13.46
CA SER A 295 -16.61 19.42 14.33
C SER A 295 -15.52 19.19 15.39
#